data_2262958ef32b46d66295e412e441d2a1
#
_entry.id   2262958ef32b46d66295e412e441d2a1
#
_cell.length_a   1.000
_cell.length_b   1.000
_cell.length_c   1.000
_cell.angle_alpha   90.00
_cell.angle_beta   90.00
_cell.angle_gamma   90.00
#
_symmetry.space_group_name_H-M   'P 1'
#
loop_
_entity.id
_entity.type
_entity.pdbx_description
1 polymer ?
#
loop_
_entity_poly.entity_id
_entity_poly.type
_entity_poly.pdbx_seq_one_letter_code
_entity_poly.pdbx_strand_id
1 'polypeptide(L)'
;MKTVRSKNVVVGADFAGFPLKEAVKRHLEERGWTVTDLTPVLEETPMYHRVGFSLGAQIAEGRFERALAFCGTGMGIHIAASKVPHVHAAVCESVPSARRASAANNANLLAMGAFYVAPRTAMAMADAFLASE
;
A
#
# COMPACT_ATOMS: atom_id res chain seq x y z
N MET A 1 -2.22 8.16 18.31
CA MET A 1 -1.42 7.61 17.24
C MET A 1 -1.29 6.11 17.35
N LYS A 2 -1.49 5.43 16.26
CA LYS A 2 -1.52 4.01 16.27
C LYS A 2 -0.24 3.42 15.73
N THR A 3 0.33 2.48 16.41
CA THR A 3 1.49 1.75 15.89
C THR A 3 1.00 0.45 15.29
N VAL A 4 1.74 -0.02 14.30
CA VAL A 4 1.48 -1.34 13.73
C VAL A 4 2.01 -2.36 14.72
N ARG A 5 1.10 -3.10 15.34
CA ARG A 5 1.50 -4.00 16.41
C ARG A 5 2.07 -5.29 15.95
N SER A 6 1.60 -5.80 14.84
CA SER A 6 2.13 -7.02 14.27
C SER A 6 2.73 -6.64 12.94
N LYS A 7 3.73 -7.37 12.52
CA LYS A 7 4.34 -7.09 11.24
C LYS A 7 3.54 -7.76 10.13
N ASN A 8 2.29 -7.35 10.00
CA ASN A 8 1.40 -7.82 8.94
C ASN A 8 0.94 -6.66 8.10
N VAL A 9 0.97 -6.84 6.80
CA VAL A 9 0.49 -5.82 5.87
C VAL A 9 -0.17 -6.51 4.69
N VAL A 10 -1.20 -5.90 4.13
CA VAL A 10 -1.85 -6.41 2.92
C VAL A 10 -1.45 -5.53 1.76
N VAL A 11 -1.15 -6.15 0.62
CA VAL A 11 -0.73 -5.42 -0.57
C VAL A 11 -1.52 -5.89 -1.78
N GLY A 12 -1.59 -5.04 -2.79
CA GLY A 12 -2.25 -5.39 -4.03
C GLY A 12 -1.88 -4.41 -5.12
N ALA A 13 -1.96 -4.86 -6.37
CA ALA A 13 -1.61 -4.06 -7.53
C ALA A 13 -2.45 -4.45 -8.73
N ASP A 14 -2.65 -3.50 -9.65
CA ASP A 14 -3.12 -3.82 -10.97
C ASP A 14 -1.92 -4.22 -11.83
N PHE A 15 -2.14 -4.41 -13.13
CA PHE A 15 -1.08 -4.84 -14.03
C PHE A 15 0.11 -3.87 -14.03
N ALA A 16 -0.18 -2.56 -14.10
CA ALA A 16 0.88 -1.55 -14.17
C ALA A 16 1.67 -1.45 -12.87
N GLY A 17 1.01 -1.64 -11.74
CA GLY A 17 1.66 -1.54 -10.43
C GLY A 17 2.36 -2.81 -9.98
N PHE A 18 2.13 -3.91 -10.67
CA PHE A 18 2.60 -5.22 -10.22
C PHE A 18 4.11 -5.30 -9.98
N PRO A 19 4.97 -4.83 -10.88
CA PRO A 19 6.42 -4.93 -10.65
C PRO A 19 6.86 -4.18 -9.40
N LEU A 20 6.28 -3.02 -9.15
CA LEU A 20 6.64 -2.23 -7.97
C LEU A 20 6.16 -2.93 -6.70
N LYS A 21 4.96 -3.52 -6.74
CA LYS A 21 4.44 -4.29 -5.62
C LYS A 21 5.37 -5.45 -5.29
N GLU A 22 5.86 -6.16 -6.30
CA GLU A 22 6.73 -7.30 -6.07
C GLU A 22 8.04 -6.89 -5.39
N ALA A 23 8.61 -5.76 -5.82
CA ALA A 23 9.85 -5.27 -5.23
C ALA A 23 9.65 -4.92 -3.76
N VAL A 24 8.56 -4.22 -3.45
CA VAL A 24 8.27 -3.81 -2.08
C VAL A 24 7.93 -5.02 -1.21
N LYS A 25 7.15 -5.95 -1.75
CA LYS A 25 6.79 -7.17 -1.03
C LYS A 25 8.03 -7.95 -0.61
N ARG A 26 8.96 -8.16 -1.55
CA ARG A 26 10.19 -8.90 -1.26
C ARG A 26 11.01 -8.19 -0.20
N HIS A 27 11.12 -6.87 -0.31
CA HIS A 27 11.86 -6.07 0.65
C HIS A 27 11.29 -6.22 2.06
N LEU A 28 9.97 -6.16 2.18
CA LEU A 28 9.32 -6.26 3.48
C LEU A 28 9.46 -7.66 4.08
N GLU A 29 9.32 -8.68 3.23
CA GLU A 29 9.48 -10.06 3.70
C GLU A 29 10.89 -10.30 4.24
N GLU A 30 11.90 -9.72 3.60
CA GLU A 30 13.28 -9.83 4.07
C GLU A 30 13.48 -9.14 5.41
N ARG A 31 12.60 -8.22 5.78
CA ARG A 31 12.66 -7.50 7.04
C ARG A 31 11.72 -8.08 8.09
N GLY A 32 11.19 -9.26 7.84
CA GLY A 32 10.39 -9.96 8.81
C GLY A 32 8.90 -9.68 8.77
N TRP A 33 8.40 -8.98 7.74
CA TRP A 33 6.98 -8.74 7.60
C TRP A 33 6.29 -9.95 6.98
N THR A 34 5.07 -10.21 7.43
CA THR A 34 4.18 -11.14 6.76
C THR A 34 3.34 -10.31 5.80
N VAL A 35 3.53 -10.54 4.51
CA VAL A 35 2.86 -9.79 3.47
C VAL A 35 1.76 -10.64 2.87
N THR A 36 0.51 -10.21 3.01
CA THR A 36 -0.61 -10.87 2.36
C THR A 36 -0.86 -10.15 1.05
N ASP A 37 -0.68 -10.87 -0.04
CA ASP A 37 -0.74 -10.33 -1.39
C ASP A 37 -2.06 -10.73 -2.03
N LEU A 38 -2.94 -9.77 -2.28
CA LEU A 38 -4.24 -10.05 -2.88
C LEU A 38 -4.14 -10.28 -4.39
N THR A 39 -3.01 -9.91 -5.00
CA THR A 39 -2.84 -10.02 -6.44
C THR A 39 -1.50 -10.68 -6.76
N PRO A 40 -1.33 -11.95 -6.40
CA PRO A 40 -0.01 -12.58 -6.51
C PRO A 40 0.38 -13.00 -7.94
N VAL A 41 -0.58 -13.06 -8.87
CA VAL A 41 -0.32 -13.53 -10.23
C VAL A 41 -0.58 -12.41 -11.21
N LEU A 42 0.47 -12.02 -11.95
CA LEU A 42 0.41 -10.88 -12.87
C LEU A 42 -0.76 -10.97 -13.85
N GLU A 43 -0.94 -12.14 -14.47
CA GLU A 43 -1.96 -12.31 -15.51
C GLU A 43 -3.38 -12.29 -14.96
N GLU A 44 -3.52 -12.37 -13.65
CA GLU A 44 -4.83 -12.41 -13.01
C GLU A 44 -5.13 -11.14 -12.23
N THR A 45 -4.34 -10.08 -12.43
CA THR A 45 -4.58 -8.85 -11.69
C THR A 45 -5.87 -8.18 -12.15
N PRO A 46 -6.73 -7.78 -11.21
CA PRO A 46 -7.93 -7.03 -11.57
C PRO A 46 -7.57 -5.61 -11.96
N MET A 47 -8.55 -4.85 -12.42
CA MET A 47 -8.36 -3.44 -12.69
C MET A 47 -8.15 -2.69 -11.36
N TYR A 48 -7.47 -1.54 -11.43
CA TYR A 48 -7.04 -0.81 -10.24
C TYR A 48 -8.17 -0.53 -9.26
N HIS A 49 -9.35 -0.20 -9.74
CA HIS A 49 -10.43 0.15 -8.82
C HIS A 49 -10.88 -1.05 -7.99
N ARG A 50 -10.88 -2.24 -8.58
CA ARG A 50 -11.25 -3.44 -7.83
C ARG A 50 -10.20 -3.77 -6.79
N VAL A 51 -8.94 -3.58 -7.13
CA VAL A 51 -7.85 -3.79 -6.17
C VAL A 51 -7.99 -2.82 -5.00
N GLY A 52 -8.27 -1.55 -5.32
CA GLY A 52 -8.46 -0.54 -4.28
C GLY A 52 -9.62 -0.88 -3.36
N PHE A 53 -10.76 -1.30 -3.92
CA PHE A 53 -11.90 -1.70 -3.11
C PHE A 53 -11.56 -2.90 -2.23
N SER A 54 -10.85 -3.89 -2.78
CA SER A 54 -10.49 -5.10 -2.02
C SER A 54 -9.56 -4.79 -0.87
N LEU A 55 -8.54 -3.96 -1.12
CA LEU A 55 -7.62 -3.55 -0.05
C LEU A 55 -8.35 -2.75 1.02
N GLY A 56 -9.21 -1.84 0.58
CA GLY A 56 -10.00 -1.06 1.52
C GLY A 56 -10.89 -1.92 2.40
N ALA A 57 -11.48 -2.97 1.82
CA ALA A 57 -12.33 -3.88 2.58
C ALA A 57 -11.54 -4.60 3.66
N GLN A 58 -10.28 -4.97 3.39
CA GLN A 58 -9.45 -5.62 4.38
C GLN A 58 -9.24 -4.74 5.62
N ILE A 59 -9.06 -3.44 5.37
CA ILE A 59 -8.90 -2.49 6.47
C ILE A 59 -10.24 -2.27 7.18
N ALA A 60 -11.31 -2.04 6.42
CA ALA A 60 -12.62 -1.74 7.00
C ALA A 60 -13.14 -2.87 7.85
N GLU A 61 -12.81 -4.12 7.48
CA GLU A 61 -13.23 -5.30 8.23
C GLU A 61 -12.30 -5.64 9.37
N GLY A 62 -11.26 -4.83 9.58
CA GLY A 62 -10.38 -5.00 10.73
C GLY A 62 -9.32 -6.06 10.59
N ARG A 63 -9.13 -6.60 9.39
CA ARG A 63 -8.15 -7.67 9.21
C ARG A 63 -6.71 -7.18 9.18
N PHE A 64 -6.51 -5.93 8.72
CA PHE A 64 -5.18 -5.34 8.64
C PHE A 64 -5.23 -3.89 9.09
N GLU A 65 -4.16 -3.45 9.73
CA GLU A 65 -4.03 -2.06 10.14
C GLU A 65 -3.52 -1.18 9.01
N ARG A 66 -2.76 -1.75 8.10
CA ARG A 66 -2.12 -1.00 7.02
C ARG A 66 -2.17 -1.77 5.72
N ALA A 67 -2.28 -1.05 4.62
CA ALA A 67 -2.29 -1.62 3.27
C ALA A 67 -1.39 -0.80 2.37
N LEU A 68 -0.81 -1.45 1.38
CA LEU A 68 -0.02 -0.79 0.33
C LEU A 68 -0.67 -1.11 -1.01
N ALA A 69 -0.92 -0.08 -1.80
CA ALA A 69 -1.64 -0.20 -3.06
C ALA A 69 -0.79 0.35 -4.19
N PHE A 70 -0.75 -0.38 -5.30
CA PHE A 70 0.11 -0.04 -6.42
C PHE A 70 -0.66 -0.03 -7.74
N CYS A 71 -0.54 1.04 -8.51
CA CYS A 71 -1.03 1.06 -9.88
C CYS A 71 -0.06 1.92 -10.70
N GLY A 72 -0.45 2.34 -11.89
CA GLY A 72 0.46 3.12 -12.73
C GLY A 72 0.80 4.47 -12.15
N THR A 73 -0.20 5.26 -11.80
CA THR A 73 0.00 6.61 -11.25
C THR A 73 -0.15 6.66 -9.74
N GLY A 74 -0.72 5.64 -9.14
CA GLY A 74 -1.09 5.66 -7.73
C GLY A 74 -2.40 6.37 -7.46
N MET A 75 -2.87 7.18 -8.39
CA MET A 75 -4.03 8.04 -8.17
C MET A 75 -5.35 7.28 -8.25
N GLY A 76 -5.52 6.47 -9.28
CA GLY A 76 -6.77 5.74 -9.46
C GLY A 76 -7.05 4.79 -8.33
N ILE A 77 -6.04 4.03 -7.92
CA ILE A 77 -6.21 3.07 -6.83
C ILE A 77 -6.45 3.80 -5.51
N HIS A 78 -5.84 4.98 -5.35
CA HIS A 78 -6.05 5.83 -4.18
C HIS A 78 -7.50 6.30 -4.11
N ILE A 79 -8.02 6.79 -5.24
CA ILE A 79 -9.40 7.27 -5.29
C ILE A 79 -10.37 6.14 -4.97
N ALA A 80 -10.13 4.96 -5.55
CA ALA A 80 -11.02 3.82 -5.32
C ALA A 80 -11.01 3.40 -3.85
N ALA A 81 -9.83 3.26 -3.26
CA ALA A 81 -9.72 2.86 -1.87
C ALA A 81 -10.36 3.87 -0.94
N SER A 82 -10.26 5.16 -1.30
CA SER A 82 -10.81 6.24 -0.48
C SER A 82 -12.33 6.18 -0.37
N LYS A 83 -13.00 5.45 -1.25
CA LYS A 83 -14.44 5.33 -1.20
C LYS A 83 -14.91 4.31 -0.18
N VAL A 84 -14.01 3.53 0.37
CA VAL A 84 -14.37 2.52 1.37
C VAL A 84 -14.38 3.18 2.74
N PRO A 85 -15.45 3.01 3.53
CA PRO A 85 -15.49 3.59 4.87
C PRO A 85 -14.31 3.12 5.73
N HIS A 86 -13.83 4.01 6.58
CA HIS A 86 -12.72 3.76 7.51
C HIS A 86 -11.35 3.73 6.85
N VAL A 87 -11.27 3.90 5.54
CA VAL A 87 -9.99 3.96 4.85
C VAL A 87 -9.54 5.41 4.77
N HIS A 88 -8.34 5.67 5.27
CA HIS A 88 -7.69 6.97 5.18
C HIS A 88 -6.49 6.77 4.28
N ALA A 89 -6.68 7.02 3.00
CA ALA A 89 -5.66 6.72 2.00
C ALA A 89 -4.82 7.93 1.68
N ALA A 90 -3.55 7.70 1.39
CA ALA A 90 -2.65 8.74 0.92
C ALA A 90 -1.95 8.22 -0.32
N VAL A 91 -1.71 9.10 -1.31
CA VAL A 91 -0.88 8.77 -2.44
C VAL A 91 0.38 9.63 -2.31
N CYS A 92 1.54 8.98 -2.29
CA CYS A 92 2.80 9.67 -2.04
C CYS A 92 3.86 9.28 -3.05
N GLU A 93 4.84 10.16 -3.23
CA GLU A 93 5.92 9.93 -4.17
C GLU A 93 7.29 10.22 -3.54
N SER A 94 7.33 10.38 -2.23
CA SER A 94 8.58 10.63 -1.52
C SER A 94 8.54 9.99 -0.15
N VAL A 95 9.72 9.75 0.41
CA VAL A 95 9.83 9.17 1.74
C VAL A 95 9.26 10.11 2.81
N PRO A 96 9.58 11.41 2.79
CA PRO A 96 9.01 12.29 3.82
C PRO A 96 7.50 12.35 3.79
N SER A 97 6.87 12.37 2.60
CA SER A 97 5.41 12.40 2.54
C SER A 97 4.79 11.09 3.03
N ALA A 98 5.43 9.96 2.72
CA ALA A 98 4.94 8.67 3.20
C ALA A 98 4.99 8.59 4.72
N ARG A 99 6.06 9.11 5.32
CA ARG A 99 6.18 9.14 6.78
C ARG A 99 5.10 10.00 7.41
N ARG A 100 4.87 11.19 6.84
CA ARG A 100 3.88 12.09 7.38
C ARG A 100 2.46 11.56 7.21
N ALA A 101 2.22 10.81 6.14
CA ALA A 101 0.90 10.25 5.91
C ALA A 101 0.46 9.40 7.10
N SER A 102 1.33 8.56 7.65
CA SER A 102 0.96 7.76 8.81
C SER A 102 1.15 8.53 10.11
N ALA A 103 2.27 9.23 10.27
CA ALA A 103 2.60 9.88 11.55
C ALA A 103 1.69 11.05 11.86
N ALA A 104 1.40 11.89 10.87
CA ALA A 104 0.61 13.10 11.09
C ALA A 104 -0.86 12.92 10.76
N ASN A 105 -1.17 12.13 9.73
CA ASN A 105 -2.54 12.02 9.24
C ASN A 105 -3.20 10.67 9.53
N ASN A 106 -2.47 9.78 10.18
CA ASN A 106 -2.98 8.44 10.53
C ASN A 106 -3.54 7.70 9.32
N ALA A 107 -2.89 7.85 8.17
CA ALA A 107 -3.31 7.13 6.98
C ALA A 107 -3.08 5.64 7.19
N ASN A 108 -3.99 4.82 6.70
CA ASN A 108 -3.88 3.37 6.84
C ASN A 108 -3.72 2.66 5.50
N LEU A 109 -3.69 3.40 4.40
CA LEU A 109 -3.40 2.85 3.09
C LEU A 109 -2.50 3.82 2.34
N LEU A 110 -1.37 3.32 1.85
CA LEU A 110 -0.44 4.11 1.06
C LEU A 110 -0.49 3.62 -0.38
N ALA A 111 -0.78 4.52 -1.30
CA ALA A 111 -0.81 4.23 -2.73
C ALA A 111 0.45 4.79 -3.38
N MET A 112 1.02 4.02 -4.30
CA MET A 112 2.22 4.41 -5.04
C MET A 112 2.02 4.13 -6.52
N GLY A 113 2.60 4.99 -7.36
CA GLY A 113 2.51 4.87 -8.80
C GLY A 113 3.81 4.35 -9.40
N ALA A 114 3.73 3.20 -10.05
CA ALA A 114 4.92 2.57 -10.64
C ALA A 114 5.53 3.42 -11.76
N PHE A 115 4.74 4.30 -12.36
CA PHE A 115 5.26 5.18 -13.42
C PHE A 115 6.17 6.26 -12.85
N TYR A 116 6.02 6.61 -11.57
CA TYR A 116 6.70 7.75 -10.99
C TYR A 116 7.68 7.39 -9.88
N VAL A 117 7.51 6.25 -9.22
CA VAL A 117 8.29 5.91 -8.03
C VAL A 117 9.21 4.74 -8.36
N ALA A 118 10.51 4.94 -8.21
CA ALA A 118 11.48 3.88 -8.44
C ALA A 118 11.40 2.84 -7.31
N PRO A 119 11.76 1.58 -7.59
CA PRO A 119 11.66 0.53 -6.57
C PRO A 119 12.38 0.83 -5.26
N ARG A 120 13.59 1.39 -5.33
CA ARG A 120 14.33 1.68 -4.10
C ARG A 120 13.62 2.75 -3.26
N THR A 121 13.08 3.78 -3.92
CA THR A 121 12.31 4.80 -3.23
C THR A 121 11.03 4.21 -2.64
N ALA A 122 10.37 3.34 -3.39
CA ALA A 122 9.14 2.71 -2.90
C ALA A 122 9.41 1.85 -1.66
N MET A 123 10.52 1.13 -1.63
CA MET A 123 10.91 0.35 -0.45
C MET A 123 11.09 1.25 0.77
N ALA A 124 11.79 2.38 0.59
CA ALA A 124 12.01 3.32 1.69
C ALA A 124 10.71 3.99 2.13
N MET A 125 9.82 4.27 1.17
CA MET A 125 8.51 4.84 1.49
C MET A 125 7.67 3.87 2.32
N ALA A 126 7.69 2.59 1.94
CA ALA A 126 6.97 1.58 2.68
C ALA A 126 7.51 1.45 4.11
N ASP A 127 8.84 1.43 4.25
CA ASP A 127 9.45 1.38 5.57
C ASP A 127 9.01 2.57 6.42
N ALA A 128 9.03 3.78 5.86
CA ALA A 128 8.67 4.99 6.59
C ALA A 128 7.18 5.00 6.99
N PHE A 129 6.33 4.54 6.10
CA PHE A 129 4.89 4.49 6.35
C PHE A 129 4.56 3.46 7.43
N LEU A 130 5.22 2.30 7.39
CA LEU A 130 4.93 1.20 8.31
C LEU A 130 5.65 1.32 9.64
N ALA A 131 6.71 2.11 9.70
CA ALA A 131 7.45 2.32 10.94
C ALA A 131 6.61 3.01 11.99
N SER A 132 5.73 3.82 11.60
CA SER A 132 4.84 4.40 12.34
C SER A 132 4.90 4.78 13.60
N GLU A 133 4.72 5.54 14.08
CA GLU A 133 4.40 6.08 15.14
C GLU A 133 4.38 7.34 15.00
#